data_066f281b231c69b29b14f9a473453ece
#
_entry.id   066f281b231c69b29b14f9a473453ece
#
_cell.length_a   1.000
_cell.length_b   1.000
_cell.length_c   1.000
_cell.angle_alpha   90.00
_cell.angle_beta   90.00
_cell.angle_gamma   90.00
#
_symmetry.space_group_name_H-M   'P 1'
#
loop_
_entity.id
_entity.type
_entity.pdbx_description
1 polymer ?
#
loop_
_entity_poly.entity_id
_entity_poly.type
_entity_poly.pdbx_seq_one_letter_code
_entity_poly.pdbx_strand_id
1 'polypeptide(L)'
;SLLLSILDQNAKEIRKYIQDDSLILEHHSNLVRTEENSEQLDERELLTETWEAPVIITTLVQLLNILFSGKTTCIRRFHSLCNSVIVIDEVQTVPSKMLSMFSLAVNFLAEICGVTVVLCSATQPCTEQIEHPIHGPIRDIVPYDPALWQVFQRTDIQSVGSMSLEQSADFAVKKLEHVDSLLIVCNKKNQSEHLYSLLKDKSFALFSLSAAMCVTHRRDTLNKLKSALGQSSQKTVCVSTQVIEAGVDISFGCVIRLSAG
;
A
#
# COMPACT_ATOMS: atom_id res chain seq x y z
N SER A 1 -4.67 2.44 -9.42
CA SER A 1 -3.65 1.57 -8.80
C SER A 1 -3.80 1.63 -7.28
N LEU A 2 -3.60 0.51 -6.60
CA LEU A 2 -3.69 0.34 -5.15
C LEU A 2 -2.70 1.23 -4.39
N LEU A 3 -1.48 1.34 -4.91
CA LEU A 3 -0.41 2.17 -4.35
C LEU A 3 -0.77 3.66 -4.25
N LEU A 4 -1.74 4.14 -5.00
CA LEU A 4 -2.13 5.55 -5.03
C LEU A 4 -3.05 5.93 -3.88
N SER A 5 -3.87 4.99 -3.38
CA SER A 5 -4.68 5.22 -2.17
C SER A 5 -3.81 5.29 -0.91
N ILE A 6 -2.68 4.56 -0.89
CA ILE A 6 -1.68 4.65 0.19
C ILE A 6 -1.00 6.02 0.16
N LEU A 7 -0.57 6.47 -1.03
CA LEU A 7 0.06 7.78 -1.16
C LEU A 7 -0.87 8.91 -0.70
N ASP A 8 -2.13 8.89 -1.14
CA ASP A 8 -3.14 9.88 -0.71
C ASP A 8 -3.36 9.84 0.81
N GLN A 9 -3.34 8.66 1.41
CA GLN A 9 -3.49 8.50 2.86
C GLN A 9 -2.25 9.01 3.60
N ASN A 10 -1.05 8.59 3.17
CA ASN A 10 0.21 9.03 3.75
C ASN A 10 0.39 10.55 3.60
N ALA A 11 0.02 11.11 2.45
CA ALA A 11 0.04 12.55 2.23
C ALA A 11 -0.85 13.30 3.23
N LYS A 12 -2.07 12.81 3.47
CA LYS A 12 -2.97 13.40 4.47
C LYS A 12 -2.42 13.32 5.89
N GLU A 13 -1.81 12.20 6.28
CA GLU A 13 -1.19 12.06 7.59
C GLU A 13 0.01 12.99 7.74
N ILE A 14 0.90 13.07 6.75
CA ILE A 14 2.07 13.96 6.77
C ILE A 14 1.63 15.43 6.89
N ARG A 15 0.59 15.85 6.18
CA ARG A 15 0.02 17.21 6.27
C ARG A 15 -0.47 17.57 7.67
N LYS A 16 -0.97 16.62 8.44
CA LYS A 16 -1.38 16.87 9.84
C LYS A 16 -0.21 17.30 10.73
N TYR A 17 0.99 16.80 10.43
CA TYR A 17 2.18 17.10 11.22
C TYR A 17 2.93 18.34 10.71
N ILE A 18 3.05 18.52 9.39
CA ILE A 18 3.81 19.62 8.79
C ILE A 18 3.05 20.95 8.85
N GLN A 19 1.72 20.94 8.75
CA GLN A 19 0.82 22.11 8.82
C GLN A 19 1.10 23.21 7.79
N ASP A 20 1.97 22.98 6.80
CA ASP A 20 2.29 23.88 5.71
C ASP A 20 2.30 23.10 4.38
N ASP A 21 1.26 23.28 3.60
CA ASP A 21 1.08 22.58 2.32
C ASP A 21 2.08 23.01 1.25
N SER A 22 2.67 24.21 1.37
CA SER A 22 3.67 24.70 0.42
C SER A 22 4.97 23.90 0.45
N LEU A 23 5.27 23.23 1.57
CA LEU A 23 6.44 22.40 1.75
C LEU A 23 6.30 20.99 1.14
N ILE A 24 5.09 20.58 0.74
CA ILE A 24 4.79 19.21 0.33
C ILE A 24 4.45 19.15 -1.15
N LEU A 25 5.27 18.44 -1.91
CA LEU A 25 5.01 18.12 -3.31
C LEU A 25 4.53 16.68 -3.44
N GLU A 26 3.32 16.48 -3.96
CA GLU A 26 2.87 15.16 -4.42
C GLU A 26 3.18 15.00 -5.91
N HIS A 27 3.91 13.94 -6.28
CA HIS A 27 4.26 13.65 -7.65
C HIS A 27 3.95 12.19 -8.00
N HIS A 28 2.74 11.95 -8.51
CA HIS A 28 2.29 10.64 -9.00
C HIS A 28 1.24 10.78 -10.11
N SER A 29 0.96 9.69 -10.84
CA SER A 29 0.14 9.69 -12.07
C SER A 29 -1.36 9.98 -11.88
N ASN A 30 -1.86 10.10 -10.64
CA ASN A 30 -3.28 10.26 -10.33
C ASN A 30 -3.63 11.58 -9.65
N LEU A 31 -2.76 12.58 -9.71
CA LEU A 31 -3.16 13.91 -9.26
C LEU A 31 -4.35 14.38 -10.11
N VAL A 32 -5.53 14.41 -9.50
CA VAL A 32 -6.69 15.06 -10.08
C VAL A 32 -6.38 16.54 -10.07
N ARG A 33 -6.21 17.14 -11.24
CA ARG A 33 -6.05 18.58 -11.38
C ARG A 33 -7.35 19.22 -10.87
N THR A 34 -7.34 19.76 -9.68
CA THR A 34 -8.35 20.71 -9.21
C THR A 34 -8.18 22.00 -9.99
N GLU A 35 -9.28 22.75 -10.20
CA GLU A 35 -9.27 24.05 -10.86
C GLU A 35 -8.48 25.05 -9.99
N GLU A 36 -7.16 25.09 -10.19
CA GLU A 36 -6.25 26.06 -9.58
C GLU A 36 -6.02 27.22 -10.57
N ASN A 37 -5.66 28.39 -10.06
CA ASN A 37 -5.29 29.55 -10.88
C ASN A 37 -4.03 29.20 -11.71
N SER A 38 -3.93 29.74 -12.93
CA SER A 38 -2.83 29.44 -13.87
C SER A 38 -1.44 29.61 -13.28
N GLU A 39 -1.23 30.63 -12.44
CA GLU A 39 0.06 30.90 -11.78
C GLU A 39 0.47 29.81 -10.80
N GLN A 40 -0.47 29.26 -10.02
CA GLN A 40 -0.21 28.14 -9.10
C GLN A 40 0.07 26.83 -9.83
N LEU A 41 -0.52 26.66 -11.02
CA LEU A 41 -0.24 25.50 -11.88
C LEU A 41 1.18 25.54 -12.43
N ASP A 42 1.65 26.71 -12.90
CA ASP A 42 3.00 26.91 -13.44
C ASP A 42 4.06 26.67 -12.36
N GLU A 43 3.84 27.18 -11.14
CA GLU A 43 4.75 26.97 -10.01
C GLU A 43 4.84 25.48 -9.60
N ARG A 44 3.72 24.80 -9.50
CA ARG A 44 3.69 23.36 -9.20
C ARG A 44 4.29 22.51 -10.32
N GLU A 45 4.09 22.88 -11.58
CA GLU A 45 4.74 22.19 -12.70
C GLU A 45 6.26 22.33 -12.60
N LEU A 46 6.77 23.51 -12.28
CA LEU A 46 8.20 23.75 -12.07
C LEU A 46 8.75 22.92 -10.91
N LEU A 47 8.09 22.92 -9.75
CA LEU A 47 8.47 22.09 -8.60
C LEU A 47 8.45 20.59 -8.94
N THR A 48 7.50 20.17 -9.77
CA THR A 48 7.43 18.78 -10.25
C THR A 48 8.57 18.45 -11.22
N GLU A 49 9.04 19.42 -12.00
CA GLU A 49 10.18 19.23 -12.90
C GLU A 49 11.51 19.11 -12.18
N THR A 50 11.69 19.85 -11.08
CA THR A 50 12.97 19.96 -10.37
C THR A 50 13.03 19.17 -9.08
N TRP A 51 11.89 18.89 -8.44
CA TRP A 51 11.79 18.29 -7.11
C TRP A 51 12.44 19.13 -6.00
N GLU A 52 12.36 20.45 -6.09
CA GLU A 52 12.92 21.39 -5.11
C GLU A 52 12.04 21.61 -3.87
N ALA A 53 11.02 20.79 -3.65
CA ALA A 53 10.22 20.86 -2.43
C ALA A 53 10.92 20.14 -1.26
N PRO A 54 10.80 20.64 -0.02
CA PRO A 54 11.40 20.02 1.16
C PRO A 54 10.89 18.60 1.44
N VAL A 55 9.62 18.32 1.14
CA VAL A 55 8.99 17.02 1.29
C VAL A 55 8.36 16.59 -0.02
N ILE A 56 8.76 15.44 -0.52
CA ILE A 56 8.27 14.91 -1.79
C ILE A 56 7.62 13.56 -1.54
N ILE A 57 6.34 13.44 -1.88
CA ILE A 57 5.58 12.20 -1.79
C ILE A 57 5.40 11.65 -3.19
N THR A 58 5.97 10.49 -3.45
CA THR A 58 6.01 9.92 -4.79
C THR A 58 5.93 8.38 -4.79
N THR A 59 5.93 7.78 -5.95
CA THR A 59 5.98 6.32 -6.09
C THR A 59 7.40 5.82 -6.25
N LEU A 60 7.67 4.58 -5.84
CA LEU A 60 8.94 3.90 -6.12
C LEU A 60 9.28 3.91 -7.63
N VAL A 61 8.27 3.80 -8.49
CA VAL A 61 8.47 3.84 -9.96
C VAL A 61 9.03 5.20 -10.40
N GLN A 62 8.58 6.30 -9.82
CA GLN A 62 9.15 7.63 -10.14
C GLN A 62 10.59 7.77 -9.66
N LEU A 63 10.91 7.26 -8.47
CA LEU A 63 12.29 7.22 -7.96
C LEU A 63 13.20 6.40 -8.89
N LEU A 64 12.78 5.20 -9.27
CA LEU A 64 13.54 4.35 -10.18
C LEU A 64 13.70 4.97 -11.58
N ASN A 65 12.70 5.70 -12.06
CA ASN A 65 12.80 6.46 -13.31
C ASN A 65 13.86 7.57 -13.24
N ILE A 66 14.01 8.25 -12.10
CA ILE A 66 15.06 9.25 -11.92
C ILE A 66 16.44 8.60 -11.99
N LEU A 67 16.60 7.46 -11.36
CA LEU A 67 17.88 6.76 -11.27
C LEU A 67 18.30 6.08 -12.59
N PHE A 68 17.34 5.56 -13.34
CA PHE A 68 17.63 4.68 -14.49
C PHE A 68 17.13 5.20 -15.84
N SER A 69 16.35 6.28 -15.89
CA SER A 69 15.87 6.83 -17.15
C SER A 69 16.84 7.86 -17.72
N GLY A 70 17.17 7.75 -19.00
CA GLY A 70 17.97 8.77 -19.71
C GLY A 70 17.20 10.03 -20.09
N LYS A 71 15.96 10.25 -19.61
CA LYS A 71 15.18 11.45 -19.93
C LYS A 71 15.70 12.65 -19.17
N THR A 72 15.85 13.79 -19.86
CA THR A 72 16.34 15.06 -19.25
C THR A 72 15.52 15.53 -18.06
N THR A 73 14.19 15.34 -18.07
CA THR A 73 13.31 15.65 -16.94
C THR A 73 13.61 14.79 -15.70
N CYS A 74 14.00 13.54 -15.87
CA CYS A 74 14.41 12.68 -14.76
C CYS A 74 15.78 13.09 -14.20
N ILE A 75 16.72 13.46 -15.08
CA ILE A 75 18.07 13.89 -14.69
C ILE A 75 18.01 15.19 -13.88
N ARG A 76 17.13 16.12 -14.23
CA ARG A 76 16.94 17.37 -13.46
C ARG A 76 16.56 17.12 -12.00
N ARG A 77 15.76 16.09 -11.72
CA ARG A 77 15.31 15.74 -10.38
C ARG A 77 16.38 15.07 -9.54
N PHE A 78 17.41 14.54 -10.18
CA PHE A 78 18.42 13.72 -9.50
C PHE A 78 19.18 14.55 -8.42
N HIS A 79 19.46 15.81 -8.66
CA HIS A 79 20.19 16.64 -7.69
C HIS A 79 19.45 16.78 -6.35
N SER A 80 18.12 16.77 -6.37
CA SER A 80 17.28 16.87 -5.16
C SER A 80 17.30 15.61 -4.30
N LEU A 81 17.81 14.49 -4.84
CA LEU A 81 18.05 13.30 -4.04
C LEU A 81 19.31 13.40 -3.19
N CYS A 82 20.32 14.19 -3.60
CA CYS A 82 21.57 14.29 -2.87
C CYS A 82 21.38 14.92 -1.48
N ASN A 83 22.04 14.33 -0.47
CA ASN A 83 21.96 14.75 0.93
C ASN A 83 20.53 14.75 1.51
N SER A 84 19.65 13.92 0.97
CA SER A 84 18.27 13.78 1.42
C SER A 84 18.07 12.55 2.31
N VAL A 85 16.85 12.43 2.87
CA VAL A 85 16.36 11.21 3.50
C VAL A 85 15.29 10.60 2.58
N ILE A 86 15.50 9.37 2.15
CA ILE A 86 14.56 8.64 1.31
C ILE A 86 13.93 7.52 2.12
N VAL A 87 12.62 7.60 2.36
CA VAL A 87 11.84 6.56 3.03
C VAL A 87 11.12 5.73 1.98
N ILE A 88 11.44 4.45 1.89
CA ILE A 88 10.81 3.50 0.97
C ILE A 88 9.92 2.56 1.78
N ASP A 89 8.63 2.79 1.68
CA ASP A 89 7.63 1.96 2.31
C ASP A 89 7.25 0.76 1.41
N GLU A 90 6.87 -0.36 2.04
CA GLU A 90 6.51 -1.60 1.35
C GLU A 90 7.62 -2.10 0.39
N VAL A 91 8.89 -2.07 0.84
CA VAL A 91 10.05 -2.42 -0.01
C VAL A 91 9.97 -3.84 -0.59
N GLN A 92 9.25 -4.76 0.05
CA GLN A 92 9.01 -6.11 -0.47
C GLN A 92 8.21 -6.13 -1.79
N THR A 93 7.61 -5.01 -2.20
CA THR A 93 6.92 -4.89 -3.50
C THR A 93 7.88 -4.74 -4.68
N VAL A 94 9.17 -4.51 -4.42
CA VAL A 94 10.20 -4.50 -5.47
C VAL A 94 10.25 -5.89 -6.12
N PRO A 95 10.03 -6.00 -7.46
CA PRO A 95 10.09 -7.27 -8.13
C PRO A 95 11.46 -7.94 -7.95
N SER A 96 11.49 -9.25 -7.71
CA SER A 96 12.73 -10.00 -7.49
C SER A 96 13.78 -9.82 -8.60
N LYS A 97 13.33 -9.69 -9.86
CA LYS A 97 14.19 -9.42 -11.02
C LYS A 97 14.87 -8.04 -10.98
N MET A 98 14.32 -7.09 -10.23
CA MET A 98 14.87 -5.74 -10.11
C MET A 98 15.66 -5.54 -8.80
N LEU A 99 15.67 -6.53 -7.92
CA LEU A 99 16.21 -6.38 -6.57
C LEU A 99 17.71 -6.04 -6.58
N SER A 100 18.48 -6.68 -7.47
CA SER A 100 19.91 -6.41 -7.62
C SER A 100 20.19 -4.97 -8.11
N MET A 101 19.44 -4.50 -9.10
CA MET A 101 19.51 -3.11 -9.57
C MET A 101 19.07 -2.11 -8.52
N PHE A 102 18.02 -2.45 -7.78
CA PHE A 102 17.55 -1.63 -6.67
C PHE A 102 18.62 -1.48 -5.58
N SER A 103 19.27 -2.58 -5.20
CA SER A 103 20.36 -2.57 -4.21
C SER A 103 21.55 -1.74 -4.68
N LEU A 104 21.95 -1.84 -5.94
CA LEU A 104 22.99 -0.97 -6.52
C LEU A 104 22.60 0.52 -6.43
N ALA A 105 21.35 0.84 -6.71
CA ALA A 105 20.86 2.21 -6.59
C ALA A 105 20.88 2.71 -5.14
N VAL A 106 20.48 1.88 -4.19
CA VAL A 106 20.54 2.20 -2.75
C VAL A 106 21.98 2.45 -2.31
N ASN A 107 22.91 1.57 -2.69
CA ASN A 107 24.34 1.72 -2.39
C ASN A 107 24.89 3.02 -2.98
N PHE A 108 24.61 3.31 -4.24
CA PHE A 108 25.04 4.53 -4.90
C PHE A 108 24.48 5.79 -4.21
N LEU A 109 23.20 5.80 -3.86
CA LEU A 109 22.57 6.91 -3.15
C LEU A 109 23.20 7.13 -1.78
N ALA A 110 23.45 6.06 -1.02
CA ALA A 110 24.01 6.15 0.31
C ALA A 110 25.50 6.53 0.30
N GLU A 111 26.31 5.89 -0.55
CA GLU A 111 27.77 6.06 -0.52
C GLU A 111 28.26 7.29 -1.28
N ILE A 112 27.61 7.61 -2.40
CA ILE A 112 28.08 8.70 -3.29
C ILE A 112 27.25 9.97 -3.14
N CYS A 113 25.91 9.84 -3.00
CA CYS A 113 25.03 10.99 -2.93
C CYS A 113 24.74 11.49 -1.52
N GLY A 114 25.29 10.85 -0.48
CA GLY A 114 25.10 11.24 0.92
C GLY A 114 23.65 11.06 1.41
N VAL A 115 22.89 10.15 0.81
CA VAL A 115 21.49 9.91 1.12
C VAL A 115 21.37 8.95 2.31
N THR A 116 20.48 9.26 3.25
CA THR A 116 20.04 8.28 4.24
C THR A 116 18.83 7.53 3.69
N VAL A 117 18.97 6.22 3.44
CA VAL A 117 17.87 5.39 2.93
C VAL A 117 17.25 4.61 4.08
N VAL A 118 15.93 4.78 4.26
CA VAL A 118 15.12 4.05 5.25
C VAL A 118 14.21 3.07 4.51
N LEU A 119 14.36 1.78 4.79
CA LEU A 119 13.55 0.73 4.20
C LEU A 119 12.50 0.26 5.22
N CYS A 120 11.23 0.42 4.88
CA CYS A 120 10.11 0.00 5.71
C CYS A 120 9.44 -1.23 5.07
N SER A 121 9.19 -2.25 5.88
CA SER A 121 8.55 -3.49 5.42
C SER A 121 8.05 -4.33 6.58
N ALA A 122 6.93 -5.01 6.39
CA ALA A 122 6.51 -6.09 7.29
C ALA A 122 7.40 -7.34 7.14
N THR A 123 7.97 -7.56 5.94
CA THR A 123 8.86 -8.68 5.62
C THR A 123 10.02 -8.17 4.78
N GLN A 124 11.22 -8.11 5.36
CA GLN A 124 12.41 -7.65 4.65
C GLN A 124 12.77 -8.62 3.50
N PRO A 125 12.99 -8.12 2.28
CA PRO A 125 13.53 -8.94 1.21
C PRO A 125 14.96 -9.38 1.56
N CYS A 126 15.32 -10.62 1.20
CA CYS A 126 16.66 -11.17 1.42
C CYS A 126 17.70 -10.49 0.51
N THR A 127 18.02 -9.24 0.79
CA THR A 127 18.99 -8.46 0.00
C THR A 127 20.43 -8.92 0.18
N GLU A 128 20.71 -9.78 1.15
CA GLU A 128 22.04 -10.34 1.39
C GLU A 128 22.41 -11.49 0.42
N GLN A 129 21.42 -12.12 -0.22
CA GLN A 129 21.58 -13.31 -1.06
C GLN A 129 21.50 -13.00 -2.56
N ILE A 130 21.55 -11.74 -2.95
CA ILE A 130 21.49 -11.30 -4.34
C ILE A 130 22.89 -10.97 -4.86
N GLU A 131 23.03 -10.88 -6.19
CA GLU A 131 24.31 -10.62 -6.86
C GLU A 131 24.99 -9.32 -6.38
N HIS A 132 24.22 -8.29 -6.08
CA HIS A 132 24.68 -7.01 -5.57
C HIS A 132 23.96 -6.69 -4.27
N PRO A 133 24.45 -7.15 -3.11
CA PRO A 133 23.81 -6.87 -1.83
C PRO A 133 23.87 -5.39 -1.43
N ILE A 134 22.99 -4.99 -0.52
CA ILE A 134 23.11 -3.66 0.10
C ILE A 134 24.33 -3.68 1.04
N HIS A 135 25.19 -2.68 0.90
CA HIS A 135 26.40 -2.50 1.71
C HIS A 135 26.21 -1.43 2.78
N GLY A 136 27.20 -1.31 3.65
CA GLY A 136 27.28 -0.24 4.65
C GLY A 136 26.66 -0.59 6.00
N PRO A 137 26.62 0.36 6.94
CA PRO A 137 26.12 0.13 8.28
C PRO A 137 24.59 0.09 8.27
N ILE A 138 24.02 -1.10 8.04
CA ILE A 138 22.59 -1.34 8.19
C ILE A 138 22.27 -1.36 9.68
N ARG A 139 21.30 -0.54 10.09
CA ARG A 139 20.84 -0.47 11.48
C ARG A 139 19.33 -0.51 11.54
N ASP A 140 18.79 -1.31 12.43
CA ASP A 140 17.37 -1.26 12.74
C ASP A 140 17.05 0.04 13.48
N ILE A 141 16.06 0.80 12.98
CA ILE A 141 15.56 2.00 13.66
C ILE A 141 14.85 1.60 14.95
N VAL A 142 14.10 0.48 14.90
CA VAL A 142 13.47 -0.12 16.07
C VAL A 142 14.10 -1.51 16.28
N PRO A 143 14.94 -1.70 17.30
CA PRO A 143 15.50 -3.00 17.60
C PRO A 143 14.42 -4.05 17.86
N TYR A 144 14.68 -5.29 17.47
CA TYR A 144 13.78 -6.39 17.77
C TYR A 144 13.66 -6.62 19.27
N ASP A 145 12.47 -6.49 19.82
CA ASP A 145 12.14 -6.81 21.21
C ASP A 145 10.99 -7.86 21.23
N PRO A 146 11.29 -9.08 21.73
CA PRO A 146 10.28 -10.14 21.82
C PRO A 146 9.03 -9.75 22.63
N ALA A 147 9.17 -8.88 23.64
CA ALA A 147 8.06 -8.43 24.46
C ALA A 147 7.11 -7.52 23.66
N LEU A 148 7.65 -6.65 22.81
CA LEU A 148 6.86 -5.83 21.89
C LEU A 148 6.15 -6.68 20.86
N TRP A 149 6.77 -7.73 20.35
CA TRP A 149 6.13 -8.65 19.39
C TRP A 149 4.88 -9.29 19.95
N GLN A 150 4.86 -9.71 21.22
CA GLN A 150 3.67 -10.29 21.85
C GLN A 150 2.50 -9.30 21.91
N VAL A 151 2.78 -8.01 22.13
CA VAL A 151 1.74 -6.96 22.14
C VAL A 151 1.11 -6.78 20.75
N PHE A 152 1.89 -6.99 19.68
CA PHE A 152 1.41 -6.88 18.30
C PHE A 152 0.80 -8.15 17.74
N GLN A 153 0.91 -9.28 18.42
CA GLN A 153 0.26 -10.54 18.04
C GLN A 153 -1.24 -10.46 18.30
N ARG A 154 -1.99 -9.95 17.31
CA ARG A 154 -3.43 -9.70 17.40
C ARG A 154 -4.28 -10.74 16.68
N THR A 155 -3.66 -11.65 15.93
CA THR A 155 -4.35 -12.61 15.08
C THR A 155 -3.83 -14.01 15.30
N ASP A 156 -4.75 -14.98 15.30
CA ASP A 156 -4.45 -16.40 15.26
C ASP A 156 -4.71 -16.92 13.84
N ILE A 157 -3.70 -17.51 13.21
CA ILE A 157 -3.76 -18.01 11.83
C ILE A 157 -3.96 -19.50 11.86
N GLN A 158 -5.07 -19.97 11.30
CA GLN A 158 -5.45 -21.37 11.24
C GLN A 158 -5.58 -21.84 9.79
N SER A 159 -4.95 -22.97 9.45
CA SER A 159 -5.18 -23.64 8.18
C SER A 159 -6.38 -24.57 8.31
N VAL A 160 -7.39 -24.37 7.47
CA VAL A 160 -8.62 -25.17 7.47
C VAL A 160 -8.69 -26.21 6.34
N GLY A 161 -7.59 -26.37 5.58
CA GLY A 161 -7.50 -27.31 4.48
C GLY A 161 -8.15 -26.84 3.19
N SER A 162 -8.35 -27.76 2.23
CA SER A 162 -8.93 -27.46 0.92
C SER A 162 -10.44 -27.46 0.98
N MET A 163 -11.07 -26.44 0.43
CA MET A 163 -12.53 -26.28 0.36
C MET A 163 -12.95 -25.83 -1.05
N SER A 164 -14.14 -26.26 -1.48
CA SER A 164 -14.79 -25.66 -2.65
C SER A 164 -15.26 -24.24 -2.33
N LEU A 165 -15.64 -23.45 -3.36
CA LEU A 165 -16.17 -22.09 -3.13
C LEU A 165 -17.49 -22.11 -2.35
N GLU A 166 -18.34 -23.12 -2.59
CA GLU A 166 -19.59 -23.34 -1.87
C GLU A 166 -19.32 -23.65 -0.41
N GLN A 167 -18.40 -24.58 -0.14
CA GLN A 167 -17.97 -24.90 1.23
C GLN A 167 -17.35 -23.70 1.95
N SER A 168 -16.61 -22.86 1.21
CA SER A 168 -16.03 -21.63 1.76
C SER A 168 -17.10 -20.59 2.10
N ALA A 169 -18.18 -20.51 1.30
CA ALA A 169 -19.32 -19.64 1.60
C ALA A 169 -20.07 -20.12 2.85
N ASP A 170 -20.33 -21.42 2.98
CA ASP A 170 -20.97 -22.00 4.17
C ASP A 170 -20.09 -21.83 5.43
N PHE A 171 -18.79 -22.03 5.29
CA PHE A 171 -17.82 -21.80 6.37
C PHE A 171 -17.82 -20.33 6.81
N ALA A 172 -17.87 -19.38 5.86
CA ALA A 172 -17.95 -17.96 6.15
C ALA A 172 -19.22 -17.60 6.93
N VAL A 173 -20.38 -18.15 6.55
CA VAL A 173 -21.65 -17.95 7.27
C VAL A 173 -21.58 -18.46 8.69
N LYS A 174 -21.02 -19.66 8.91
CA LYS A 174 -20.81 -20.23 10.25
C LYS A 174 -19.86 -19.38 11.10
N LYS A 175 -18.77 -18.90 10.53
CA LYS A 175 -17.83 -18.00 11.25
C LYS A 175 -18.49 -16.69 11.64
N LEU A 176 -19.35 -16.16 10.78
CA LEU A 176 -20.09 -14.92 11.04
C LEU A 176 -21.06 -15.04 12.24
N GLU A 177 -21.42 -16.25 12.70
CA GLU A 177 -22.20 -16.42 13.93
C GLU A 177 -21.44 -15.90 15.16
N HIS A 178 -20.10 -15.99 15.14
CA HIS A 178 -19.22 -15.67 16.26
C HIS A 178 -18.50 -14.33 16.14
N VAL A 179 -18.61 -13.64 15.00
CA VAL A 179 -17.97 -12.34 14.75
C VAL A 179 -18.96 -11.38 14.10
N ASP A 180 -18.74 -10.09 14.23
CA ASP A 180 -19.61 -9.06 13.64
C ASP A 180 -19.19 -8.68 12.23
N SER A 181 -17.93 -8.97 11.85
CA SER A 181 -17.43 -8.64 10.53
C SER A 181 -16.48 -9.69 10.00
N LEU A 182 -16.59 -9.98 8.69
CA LEU A 182 -15.81 -11.00 8.02
C LEU A 182 -15.33 -10.51 6.65
N LEU A 183 -14.05 -10.71 6.39
CA LEU A 183 -13.43 -10.44 5.09
C LEU A 183 -13.10 -11.76 4.40
N ILE A 184 -13.44 -11.91 3.12
CA ILE A 184 -13.00 -13.03 2.29
C ILE A 184 -12.10 -12.48 1.20
N VAL A 185 -10.83 -12.92 1.19
CA VAL A 185 -9.85 -12.51 0.18
C VAL A 185 -9.65 -13.61 -0.84
N CYS A 186 -9.92 -13.30 -2.11
CA CYS A 186 -9.79 -14.19 -3.25
C CYS A 186 -8.58 -13.81 -4.11
N ASN A 187 -7.95 -14.80 -4.74
CA ASN A 187 -6.83 -14.56 -5.66
C ASN A 187 -7.29 -14.16 -7.06
N LYS A 188 -8.48 -14.61 -7.47
CA LYS A 188 -9.02 -14.38 -8.81
C LYS A 188 -10.35 -13.64 -8.73
N LYS A 189 -10.61 -12.78 -9.72
CA LYS A 189 -11.84 -12.00 -9.85
C LYS A 189 -13.08 -12.91 -9.92
N ASN A 190 -13.04 -13.96 -10.72
CA ASN A 190 -14.16 -14.90 -10.87
C ASN A 190 -14.49 -15.63 -9.57
N GLN A 191 -13.51 -15.95 -8.73
CA GLN A 191 -13.75 -16.53 -7.40
C GLN A 191 -14.49 -15.54 -6.50
N SER A 192 -14.08 -14.27 -6.52
CA SER A 192 -14.73 -13.21 -5.73
C SER A 192 -16.18 -12.98 -6.20
N GLU A 193 -16.43 -12.96 -7.50
CA GLU A 193 -17.77 -12.83 -8.07
C GLU A 193 -18.67 -14.00 -7.73
N HIS A 194 -18.15 -15.23 -7.80
CA HIS A 194 -18.90 -16.44 -7.44
C HIS A 194 -19.25 -16.47 -5.96
N LEU A 195 -18.27 -16.23 -5.06
CA LEU A 195 -18.53 -16.14 -3.62
C LEU A 195 -19.52 -15.04 -3.27
N TYR A 196 -19.40 -13.89 -3.91
CA TYR A 196 -20.38 -12.81 -3.73
C TYR A 196 -21.79 -13.26 -4.11
N SER A 197 -21.95 -13.98 -5.22
CA SER A 197 -23.27 -14.48 -5.67
C SER A 197 -23.85 -15.52 -4.68
N LEU A 198 -23.03 -16.41 -4.11
CA LEU A 198 -23.45 -17.39 -3.10
C LEU A 198 -23.88 -16.75 -1.77
N LEU A 199 -23.39 -15.58 -1.46
CA LEU A 199 -23.65 -14.84 -0.21
C LEU A 199 -24.74 -13.78 -0.35
N LYS A 200 -25.22 -13.45 -1.56
CA LYS A 200 -26.06 -12.30 -1.85
C LYS A 200 -27.41 -12.29 -1.14
N ASP A 201 -28.01 -13.47 -0.92
CA ASP A 201 -29.37 -13.58 -0.36
C ASP A 201 -29.38 -13.83 1.16
N LYS A 202 -28.34 -13.43 1.86
CA LYS A 202 -28.20 -13.62 3.31
C LYS A 202 -28.52 -12.34 4.09
N SER A 203 -28.79 -12.48 5.38
CA SER A 203 -29.28 -11.39 6.26
C SER A 203 -28.18 -10.49 6.85
N PHE A 204 -27.13 -10.19 6.10
CA PHE A 204 -26.03 -9.31 6.51
C PHE A 204 -25.70 -8.29 5.43
N ALA A 205 -24.97 -7.22 5.78
CA ALA A 205 -24.46 -6.26 4.81
C ALA A 205 -23.34 -6.90 4.00
N LEU A 206 -23.51 -7.01 2.67
CA LEU A 206 -22.56 -7.64 1.77
C LEU A 206 -21.89 -6.61 0.85
N PHE A 207 -20.57 -6.54 0.86
CA PHE A 207 -19.76 -5.67 0.02
C PHE A 207 -18.85 -6.48 -0.90
N SER A 208 -18.54 -5.93 -2.06
CA SER A 208 -17.53 -6.48 -2.98
C SER A 208 -16.51 -5.42 -3.36
N LEU A 209 -15.22 -5.82 -3.35
CA LEU A 209 -14.12 -4.96 -3.77
C LEU A 209 -13.23 -5.70 -4.76
N SER A 210 -12.94 -5.07 -5.90
CA SER A 210 -12.13 -5.66 -6.96
C SER A 210 -11.26 -4.60 -7.64
N ALA A 211 -10.08 -5.01 -8.12
CA ALA A 211 -9.20 -4.16 -8.90
C ALA A 211 -9.84 -3.67 -10.21
N ALA A 212 -10.85 -4.39 -10.72
CA ALA A 212 -11.57 -4.03 -11.93
C ALA A 212 -12.61 -2.90 -11.74
N MET A 213 -12.90 -2.52 -10.48
CA MET A 213 -13.82 -1.39 -10.20
C MET A 213 -13.14 -0.06 -10.55
N CYS A 214 -13.91 0.89 -11.10
CA CYS A 214 -13.41 2.25 -11.28
C CYS A 214 -13.09 2.90 -9.91
N VAL A 215 -12.17 3.84 -9.91
CA VAL A 215 -11.63 4.47 -8.69
C VAL A 215 -12.74 5.08 -7.83
N THR A 216 -13.65 5.81 -8.44
CA THR A 216 -14.77 6.47 -7.73
C THR A 216 -15.67 5.44 -7.05
N HIS A 217 -16.12 4.42 -7.78
CA HIS A 217 -16.98 3.38 -7.23
C HIS A 217 -16.29 2.60 -6.08
N ARG A 218 -15.01 2.32 -6.23
CA ARG A 218 -14.22 1.67 -5.16
C ARG A 218 -14.16 2.52 -3.91
N ARG A 219 -13.88 3.83 -4.05
CA ARG A 219 -13.85 4.78 -2.93
C ARG A 219 -15.18 4.86 -2.22
N ASP A 220 -16.28 4.94 -2.96
CA ASP A 220 -17.62 4.99 -2.39
C ASP A 220 -18.00 3.70 -1.66
N THR A 221 -17.62 2.54 -2.24
CA THR A 221 -17.81 1.23 -1.60
C THR A 221 -17.00 1.11 -0.32
N LEU A 222 -15.75 1.58 -0.31
CA LEU A 222 -14.90 1.61 0.88
C LEU A 222 -15.48 2.51 1.98
N ASN A 223 -15.99 3.67 1.63
CA ASN A 223 -16.63 4.58 2.58
C ASN A 223 -17.88 3.95 3.22
N LYS A 224 -18.73 3.31 2.40
CA LYS A 224 -19.90 2.57 2.89
C LYS A 224 -19.52 1.40 3.79
N LEU A 225 -18.47 0.66 3.42
CA LEU A 225 -17.94 -0.45 4.20
C LEU A 225 -17.39 0.04 5.55
N LYS A 226 -16.61 1.13 5.58
CA LYS A 226 -16.11 1.75 6.82
C LYS A 226 -17.27 2.18 7.74
N SER A 227 -18.30 2.78 7.17
CA SER A 227 -19.50 3.17 7.93
C SER A 227 -20.24 1.96 8.49
N ALA A 228 -20.38 0.88 7.73
CA ALA A 228 -21.02 -0.35 8.19
C ALA A 228 -20.23 -1.04 9.31
N LEU A 229 -18.91 -1.10 9.20
CA LEU A 229 -18.03 -1.66 10.24
C LEU A 229 -18.04 -0.84 11.55
N GLY A 230 -18.32 0.46 11.48
CA GLY A 230 -18.50 1.31 12.65
C GLY A 230 -19.86 1.16 13.36
N GLN A 231 -20.81 0.46 12.75
CA GLN A 231 -22.16 0.24 13.29
C GLN A 231 -22.28 -1.19 13.79
N SER A 232 -22.34 -1.38 15.10
CA SER A 232 -22.48 -2.72 15.74
C SER A 232 -23.85 -3.39 15.53
N SER A 233 -24.75 -2.78 14.75
CA SER A 233 -26.14 -3.25 14.62
C SER A 233 -26.35 -4.30 13.53
N GLN A 234 -25.43 -4.41 12.56
CA GLN A 234 -25.57 -5.32 11.44
C GLN A 234 -24.24 -6.03 11.12
N LYS A 235 -24.31 -7.36 11.02
CA LYS A 235 -23.15 -8.15 10.58
C LYS A 235 -22.73 -7.77 9.16
N THR A 236 -21.43 -7.64 8.94
CA THR A 236 -20.87 -7.14 7.69
C THR A 236 -19.90 -8.14 7.07
N VAL A 237 -20.09 -8.46 5.80
CA VAL A 237 -19.21 -9.31 5.01
C VAL A 237 -18.66 -8.54 3.82
N CYS A 238 -17.36 -8.64 3.59
CA CYS A 238 -16.71 -8.12 2.40
C CYS A 238 -16.03 -9.25 1.63
N VAL A 239 -16.35 -9.41 0.35
CA VAL A 239 -15.64 -10.30 -0.56
C VAL A 239 -14.73 -9.47 -1.45
N SER A 240 -13.45 -9.70 -1.38
CA SER A 240 -12.45 -8.87 -2.08
C SER A 240 -11.43 -9.71 -2.82
N THR A 241 -10.84 -9.15 -3.85
CA THR A 241 -9.54 -9.60 -4.34
C THR A 241 -8.44 -8.99 -3.47
N GLN A 242 -7.17 -9.30 -3.73
CA GLN A 242 -6.00 -8.73 -3.02
C GLN A 242 -5.97 -7.19 -2.95
N VAL A 243 -6.91 -6.52 -3.62
CA VAL A 243 -7.07 -5.06 -3.63
C VAL A 243 -7.27 -4.44 -2.25
N ILE A 244 -7.77 -5.20 -1.29
CA ILE A 244 -8.01 -4.74 0.09
C ILE A 244 -6.75 -4.84 0.97
N GLU A 245 -5.75 -5.62 0.57
CA GLU A 245 -4.55 -5.89 1.37
C GLU A 245 -3.59 -4.69 1.43
N ALA A 246 -3.64 -3.81 0.45
CA ALA A 246 -2.74 -2.66 0.36
C ALA A 246 -3.52 -1.34 0.43
N GLY A 247 -3.15 -0.45 1.35
CA GLY A 247 -3.65 0.92 1.43
C GLY A 247 -5.09 1.09 1.88
N VAL A 248 -5.64 0.11 2.58
CA VAL A 248 -6.97 0.20 3.15
C VAL A 248 -6.90 -0.06 4.65
N ASP A 249 -7.05 1.00 5.44
CA ASP A 249 -7.09 0.91 6.90
C ASP A 249 -8.50 0.53 7.34
N ILE A 250 -8.73 -0.79 7.40
CA ILE A 250 -10.00 -1.41 7.84
C ILE A 250 -9.68 -2.69 8.63
N SER A 251 -10.31 -2.86 9.76
CA SER A 251 -10.21 -4.07 10.59
C SER A 251 -11.48 -4.90 10.51
N PHE A 252 -11.31 -6.22 10.45
CA PHE A 252 -12.39 -7.20 10.49
C PHE A 252 -12.20 -8.14 11.66
N GLY A 253 -13.29 -8.64 12.23
CA GLY A 253 -13.26 -9.62 13.31
C GLY A 253 -12.72 -10.97 12.87
N CYS A 254 -12.88 -11.35 11.60
CA CYS A 254 -12.32 -12.56 11.00
C CYS A 254 -11.94 -12.33 9.54
N VAL A 255 -10.86 -12.97 9.10
CA VAL A 255 -10.44 -12.97 7.70
C VAL A 255 -10.31 -14.40 7.19
N ILE A 256 -10.94 -14.70 6.07
CA ILE A 256 -10.77 -15.94 5.32
C ILE A 256 -9.99 -15.62 4.06
N ARG A 257 -8.80 -16.19 3.92
CA ARG A 257 -7.99 -16.04 2.73
C ARG A 257 -7.91 -17.33 1.94
N LEU A 258 -8.32 -17.29 0.68
CA LEU A 258 -8.07 -18.40 -0.23
C LEU A 258 -6.57 -18.42 -0.56
N SER A 259 -5.90 -19.56 -0.28
CA SER A 259 -4.48 -19.67 -0.60
C SER A 259 -4.25 -19.53 -2.10
N ALA A 260 -3.17 -18.84 -2.46
CA ALA A 260 -2.62 -18.91 -3.81
C ALA A 260 -2.09 -20.33 -3.98
N GLY A 261 -2.66 -21.06 -4.95
CA GLY A 261 -2.17 -22.40 -5.31
C GLY A 261 -0.79 -22.34 -5.94
#